data_763acdae598df0db741fb363fac8f75c
#
_entry.id   763acdae598df0db741fb363fac8f75c
#
_cell.length_a   1.000
_cell.length_b   1.000
_cell.length_c   1.000
_cell.angle_alpha   90.00
_cell.angle_beta   90.00
_cell.angle_gamma   90.00
#
_symmetry.space_group_name_H-M   'P 1'
#
loop_
_entity.id
_entity.type
_entity.pdbx_description
1 polymer ?
#
loop_
_entity_poly.entity_id
_entity_poly.type
_entity_poly.pdbx_seq_one_letter_code
_entity_poly.pdbx_strand_id
1 'polypeptide(L)'
;MFVNFVIITISIILFFLLAVTFYKWKRLQCHNQSPLKINTFDGSDSPYHPSVLFFENGWNGYKYWMAETPFSPQCKPYMDRNECPSIHISDNGIDWKEIAINPIDDLNEQEEKELDFFSDPHLIYANGRLECWYRFTHRKGNANYYDNLQLVRKTSIDGTNWSERDILVNLSTKEGDALGNMVVSPAILYSNGIYRMWFVDSESRITRNVAYSESTNGYVWTEKKICNLNGKENIPWHIDVNIIDDKYYLLSYNFDTITLWKSEDGINFSFIKEILKPSVFGSFYGYTLYRACIIKDDKYKIYFSGNDSLRTYIGLLQGDDINNLNIVSKGKHLNFLKLIEYQYRLKRRSITFIIKRFIKKIK
;
A
#
# COMPACT_ATOMS: atom_id res chain seq x y z
N MET A 1 13.03 -5.11 -53.96
CA MET A 1 12.47 -3.79 -53.55
C MET A 1 11.63 -3.91 -52.24
N PHE A 2 10.62 -4.76 -52.18
CA PHE A 2 9.74 -4.93 -51.02
C PHE A 2 10.47 -5.28 -49.71
N VAL A 3 11.39 -6.25 -49.76
CA VAL A 3 12.18 -6.70 -48.58
C VAL A 3 13.04 -5.56 -48.02
N ASN A 4 13.68 -4.77 -48.87
CA ASN A 4 14.50 -3.63 -48.40
C ASN A 4 13.62 -2.53 -47.76
N PHE A 5 12.42 -2.30 -48.28
CA PHE A 5 11.47 -1.35 -47.71
C PHE A 5 11.03 -1.82 -46.31
N VAL A 6 10.71 -3.10 -46.15
CA VAL A 6 10.33 -3.67 -44.85
C VAL A 6 11.48 -3.57 -43.84
N ILE A 7 12.71 -3.89 -44.26
CA ILE A 7 13.90 -3.77 -43.37
C ILE A 7 14.12 -2.32 -42.94
N ILE A 8 14.04 -1.38 -43.85
CA ILE A 8 14.21 0.04 -43.54
C ILE A 8 13.13 0.51 -42.57
N THR A 9 11.89 0.15 -42.80
CA THR A 9 10.77 0.53 -41.93
C THR A 9 10.95 -0.03 -40.51
N ILE A 10 11.34 -1.31 -40.38
CA ILE A 10 11.61 -1.93 -39.07
C ILE A 10 12.79 -1.23 -38.38
N SER A 11 13.85 -0.89 -39.12
CA SER A 11 15.01 -0.21 -38.56
C SER A 11 14.67 1.19 -38.04
N ILE A 12 13.84 1.95 -38.75
CA ILE A 12 13.35 3.26 -38.32
C ILE A 12 12.51 3.13 -37.03
N ILE A 13 11.61 2.16 -36.99
CA ILE A 13 10.77 1.91 -35.79
C ILE A 13 11.64 1.54 -34.58
N LEU A 14 12.61 0.65 -34.79
CA LEU A 14 13.57 0.25 -33.74
C LEU A 14 14.41 1.42 -33.23
N PHE A 15 14.92 2.24 -34.13
CA PHE A 15 15.66 3.45 -33.78
C PHE A 15 14.81 4.43 -32.96
N PHE A 16 13.56 4.65 -33.39
CA PHE A 16 12.66 5.53 -32.67
C PHE A 16 12.33 5.02 -31.27
N LEU A 17 12.09 3.70 -31.12
CA LEU A 17 11.86 3.06 -29.83
C LEU A 17 13.09 3.16 -28.90
N LEU A 18 14.29 3.00 -29.43
CA LEU A 18 15.53 3.14 -28.68
C LEU A 18 15.75 4.62 -28.25
N ALA A 19 15.52 5.57 -29.15
CA ALA A 19 15.64 7.00 -28.83
C ALA A 19 14.67 7.44 -27.74
N VAL A 20 13.40 6.99 -27.81
CA VAL A 20 12.40 7.23 -26.77
C VAL A 20 12.80 6.58 -25.45
N THR A 21 13.33 5.36 -25.49
CA THR A 21 13.80 4.65 -24.30
C THR A 21 15.00 5.35 -23.66
N PHE A 22 15.95 5.83 -24.48
CA PHE A 22 17.09 6.59 -24.01
C PHE A 22 16.70 7.93 -23.38
N TYR A 23 15.75 8.65 -24.01
CA TYR A 23 15.22 9.90 -23.45
C TYR A 23 14.58 9.67 -22.08
N LYS A 24 13.76 8.61 -21.95
CA LYS A 24 13.13 8.23 -20.68
C LYS A 24 14.17 7.86 -19.63
N TRP A 25 15.16 7.07 -19.99
CA TRP A 25 16.26 6.70 -19.10
C TRP A 25 17.01 7.93 -18.58
N LYS A 26 17.37 8.87 -19.47
CA LYS A 26 17.98 10.13 -19.07
C LYS A 26 17.10 10.95 -18.12
N ARG A 27 15.81 11.03 -18.40
CA ARG A 27 14.85 11.73 -17.55
C ARG A 27 14.75 11.10 -16.15
N LEU A 28 14.68 9.78 -16.06
CA LEU A 28 14.66 9.06 -14.80
C LEU A 28 15.97 9.23 -14.01
N GLN A 29 17.11 9.23 -14.69
CA GLN A 29 18.41 9.53 -14.09
C GLN A 29 18.48 10.96 -13.53
N CYS A 30 17.97 11.93 -14.26
CA CYS A 30 17.95 13.33 -13.83
C CYS A 30 17.05 13.57 -12.61
N HIS A 31 15.97 12.79 -12.48
CA HIS A 31 15.06 12.88 -11.32
C HIS A 31 15.40 11.90 -10.22
N ASN A 32 16.39 11.03 -10.42
CA ASN A 32 16.91 10.09 -9.44
C ASN A 32 15.81 9.32 -8.68
N GLN A 33 14.79 8.84 -9.41
CA GLN A 33 13.62 8.15 -8.84
C GLN A 33 13.90 6.67 -8.64
N SER A 34 14.03 6.25 -7.40
CA SER A 34 14.11 4.84 -7.02
C SER A 34 13.25 4.58 -5.78
N PRO A 35 12.78 3.34 -5.58
CA PRO A 35 12.10 2.97 -4.35
C PRO A 35 13.08 2.96 -3.16
N LEU A 36 12.52 2.93 -1.97
CA LEU A 36 13.27 2.59 -0.77
C LEU A 36 13.76 1.15 -0.87
N LYS A 37 14.93 0.89 -0.29
CA LYS A 37 15.43 -0.48 -0.20
C LYS A 37 14.86 -1.13 1.07
N ILE A 38 13.87 -2.00 0.89
CA ILE A 38 13.23 -2.76 1.96
C ILE A 38 13.31 -4.22 1.55
N ASN A 39 14.02 -5.02 2.33
CA ASN A 39 14.02 -6.46 2.15
C ASN A 39 12.73 -7.00 2.76
N THR A 40 12.24 -8.14 2.29
CA THR A 40 11.05 -8.79 2.84
C THR A 40 11.41 -10.19 3.35
N PHE A 41 10.76 -10.65 4.40
CA PHE A 41 11.07 -11.91 5.07
C PHE A 41 11.01 -13.12 4.12
N ASP A 42 10.18 -13.04 3.08
CA ASP A 42 10.02 -14.06 2.07
C ASP A 42 11.11 -14.03 0.98
N GLY A 43 12.03 -13.07 1.03
CA GLY A 43 13.10 -12.88 0.04
C GLY A 43 12.66 -12.37 -1.32
N SER A 44 11.38 -11.97 -1.48
CA SER A 44 10.89 -11.39 -2.74
C SER A 44 11.37 -9.96 -2.97
N ASP A 45 11.74 -9.24 -1.91
CA ASP A 45 12.02 -7.80 -1.91
C ASP A 45 10.90 -7.00 -2.60
N SER A 46 9.66 -7.40 -2.32
CA SER A 46 8.45 -6.80 -2.89
C SER A 46 7.53 -6.28 -1.77
N PRO A 47 7.97 -5.24 -1.00
CA PRO A 47 7.19 -4.68 0.09
C PRO A 47 5.97 -3.91 -0.43
N TYR A 48 4.89 -3.94 0.35
CA TYR A 48 3.62 -3.30 0.02
C TYR A 48 2.90 -2.81 1.28
N HIS A 49 1.83 -2.04 1.15
CA HIS A 49 0.96 -1.57 2.24
C HIS A 49 1.68 -0.89 3.41
N PRO A 50 2.49 0.17 3.20
CA PRO A 50 3.21 0.82 4.29
C PRO A 50 2.24 1.47 5.29
N SER A 51 2.55 1.29 6.58
CA SER A 51 1.98 2.04 7.70
C SER A 51 3.12 2.42 8.64
N VAL A 52 3.36 3.71 8.84
CA VAL A 52 4.58 4.21 9.51
C VAL A 52 4.23 5.02 10.73
N LEU A 53 4.94 4.76 11.83
CA LEU A 53 4.97 5.59 13.03
C LEU A 53 6.31 6.32 13.15
N PHE A 54 6.27 7.53 13.69
CA PHE A 54 7.43 8.32 14.05
C PHE A 54 7.40 8.65 15.56
N PHE A 55 8.53 8.44 16.21
CA PHE A 55 8.78 8.79 17.60
C PHE A 55 9.92 9.79 17.66
N GLU A 56 9.66 11.02 18.06
CA GLU A 56 10.65 12.11 18.09
C GLU A 56 11.89 11.73 18.90
N ASN A 57 11.69 11.18 20.09
CA ASN A 57 12.76 10.73 21.00
C ASN A 57 13.18 9.28 20.79
N GLY A 58 12.61 8.62 19.78
CA GLY A 58 12.78 7.19 19.58
C GLY A 58 11.92 6.34 20.54
N TRP A 59 11.62 5.13 20.12
CA TRP A 59 11.00 4.09 20.95
C TRP A 59 11.78 2.80 20.75
N ASN A 60 12.21 2.16 21.84
CA ASN A 60 13.08 0.96 21.83
C ASN A 60 14.25 1.08 20.84
N GLY A 61 14.93 2.25 20.86
CA GLY A 61 16.16 2.50 20.10
C GLY A 61 15.96 3.01 18.67
N TYR A 62 14.74 3.15 18.16
CA TYR A 62 14.48 3.58 16.79
C TYR A 62 13.41 4.69 16.70
N LYS A 63 13.61 5.61 15.76
CA LYS A 63 12.68 6.71 15.55
C LYS A 63 11.48 6.34 14.66
N TYR A 64 11.66 5.41 13.73
CA TYR A 64 10.61 5.03 12.79
C TYR A 64 10.35 3.54 12.85
N TRP A 65 9.07 3.20 12.82
CA TRP A 65 8.55 1.85 12.77
C TRP A 65 7.56 1.73 11.62
N MET A 66 7.72 0.73 10.77
CA MET A 66 6.85 0.48 9.63
C MET A 66 6.28 -0.92 9.73
N ALA A 67 4.96 -1.04 9.59
CA ALA A 67 4.34 -2.28 9.19
C ALA A 67 4.19 -2.30 7.66
N GLU A 68 4.44 -3.42 7.05
CA GLU A 68 4.21 -3.68 5.63
C GLU A 68 3.83 -5.15 5.42
N THR A 69 3.44 -5.49 4.21
CA THR A 69 3.24 -6.88 3.78
C THR A 69 4.04 -7.14 2.51
N PRO A 70 4.70 -8.29 2.34
CA PRO A 70 5.25 -8.66 1.05
C PRO A 70 4.12 -9.01 0.08
N PHE A 71 4.22 -8.52 -1.15
CA PHE A 71 3.28 -8.85 -2.21
C PHE A 71 4.00 -9.02 -3.53
N SER A 72 4.22 -10.25 -3.93
CA SER A 72 4.93 -10.57 -5.17
C SER A 72 4.00 -11.17 -6.23
N PRO A 73 3.28 -10.35 -6.99
CA PRO A 73 2.20 -10.80 -7.87
C PRO A 73 2.65 -11.71 -9.00
N GLN A 74 3.95 -11.99 -9.15
CA GLN A 74 4.49 -12.65 -10.34
C GLN A 74 5.74 -13.49 -10.12
N CYS A 75 6.28 -13.54 -8.94
CA CYS A 75 7.48 -14.31 -8.65
C CYS A 75 7.09 -15.59 -7.90
N LYS A 76 6.96 -16.71 -8.61
CA LYS A 76 6.98 -18.01 -7.94
C LYS A 76 8.38 -18.23 -7.33
N PRO A 77 8.51 -18.78 -6.14
CA PRO A 77 7.46 -19.42 -5.30
C PRO A 77 6.67 -18.43 -4.42
N TYR A 78 6.94 -17.15 -4.45
CA TYR A 78 6.45 -16.13 -3.51
C TYR A 78 4.95 -15.78 -3.67
N MET A 79 4.30 -16.26 -4.74
CA MET A 79 2.86 -15.99 -4.98
C MET A 79 1.93 -16.57 -3.91
N ASP A 80 2.43 -17.53 -3.14
CA ASP A 80 1.64 -18.24 -2.12
C ASP A 80 1.82 -17.62 -0.72
N ARG A 81 2.66 -16.58 -0.59
CA ARG A 81 2.80 -15.81 0.64
C ARG A 81 1.72 -14.74 0.71
N ASN A 82 0.82 -14.91 1.65
CA ASN A 82 -0.46 -14.23 1.70
C ASN A 82 -0.41 -12.97 2.56
N GLU A 83 0.43 -12.01 2.17
CA GLU A 83 0.51 -10.68 2.78
C GLU A 83 0.73 -10.72 4.30
N CYS A 84 1.61 -11.61 4.78
CA CYS A 84 1.92 -11.74 6.20
C CYS A 84 2.54 -10.44 6.73
N PRO A 85 1.99 -9.84 7.80
CA PRO A 85 2.45 -8.54 8.29
C PRO A 85 3.88 -8.64 8.85
N SER A 86 4.70 -7.67 8.49
CA SER A 86 6.11 -7.58 8.84
C SER A 86 6.46 -6.21 9.37
N ILE A 87 7.45 -6.12 10.26
CA ILE A 87 7.86 -4.87 10.90
C ILE A 87 9.29 -4.52 10.48
N HIS A 88 9.48 -3.26 10.18
CA HIS A 88 10.77 -2.66 9.86
C HIS A 88 11.03 -1.45 10.76
N ILE A 89 12.29 -1.19 11.02
CA ILE A 89 12.78 -0.11 11.87
C ILE A 89 13.76 0.78 11.12
N SER A 90 13.79 2.05 11.48
CA SER A 90 14.72 3.03 10.90
C SER A 90 15.01 4.18 11.86
N ASP A 91 16.18 4.80 11.72
CA ASP A 91 16.54 6.04 12.45
C ASP A 91 16.25 7.31 11.64
N ASN A 92 16.09 7.20 10.32
CA ASN A 92 15.93 8.35 9.42
C ASN A 92 14.69 8.26 8.50
N GLY A 93 13.92 7.15 8.59
CA GLY A 93 12.75 6.93 7.75
C GLY A 93 13.06 6.62 6.27
N ILE A 94 14.34 6.37 5.95
CA ILE A 94 14.79 6.11 4.58
C ILE A 94 15.52 4.77 4.48
N ASP A 95 16.43 4.50 5.44
CA ASP A 95 17.19 3.25 5.50
C ASP A 95 16.50 2.33 6.49
N TRP A 96 15.90 1.26 5.99
CA TRP A 96 15.06 0.34 6.76
C TRP A 96 15.75 -0.99 6.99
N LYS A 97 15.51 -1.57 8.17
CA LYS A 97 15.98 -2.89 8.58
C LYS A 97 14.80 -3.71 9.07
N GLU A 98 14.79 -4.99 8.76
CA GLU A 98 13.86 -5.94 9.38
C GLU A 98 14.16 -6.14 10.86
N ILE A 99 13.13 -6.38 11.66
CA ILE A 99 13.31 -6.97 13.00
C ILE A 99 13.64 -8.46 12.88
N ALA A 100 14.19 -9.04 13.93
CA ALA A 100 14.66 -10.43 13.90
C ALA A 100 13.56 -11.48 13.69
N ILE A 101 12.31 -11.15 14.03
CA ILE A 101 11.15 -12.05 13.95
C ILE A 101 10.14 -11.45 12.97
N ASN A 102 10.33 -11.68 11.69
CA ASN A 102 9.34 -11.43 10.64
C ASN A 102 9.01 -12.75 9.92
N PRO A 103 7.76 -12.96 9.52
CA PRO A 103 6.61 -12.09 9.76
C PRO A 103 6.18 -12.11 11.23
N ILE A 104 5.50 -11.06 11.69
CA ILE A 104 4.95 -11.04 13.06
C ILE A 104 3.72 -11.95 13.19
N ASP A 105 3.09 -12.31 12.09
CA ASP A 105 2.03 -13.30 11.99
C ASP A 105 2.17 -14.09 10.68
N ASP A 106 1.98 -15.39 10.74
CA ASP A 106 2.04 -16.28 9.59
C ASP A 106 0.82 -17.22 9.59
N LEU A 107 0.52 -17.77 8.42
CA LEU A 107 -0.55 -18.75 8.27
C LEU A 107 -0.07 -20.12 8.75
N ASN A 108 -0.94 -20.84 9.47
CA ASN A 108 -0.71 -22.24 9.75
C ASN A 108 -1.06 -23.12 8.54
N GLU A 109 -0.69 -24.41 8.58
CA GLU A 109 -0.90 -25.34 7.46
C GLU A 109 -2.35 -25.45 6.99
N GLN A 110 -3.32 -25.30 7.89
CA GLN A 110 -4.74 -25.37 7.54
C GLN A 110 -5.19 -24.08 6.84
N GLU A 111 -4.81 -22.92 7.38
CA GLU A 111 -5.08 -21.61 6.78
C GLU A 111 -4.47 -21.51 5.36
N GLU A 112 -3.24 -22.02 5.16
CA GLU A 112 -2.62 -22.10 3.83
C GLU A 112 -3.41 -22.99 2.86
N LYS A 113 -3.86 -24.17 3.29
CA LYS A 113 -4.69 -25.08 2.48
C LYS A 113 -6.04 -24.45 2.11
N GLU A 114 -6.58 -23.66 3.00
CA GLU A 114 -7.83 -22.94 2.81
C GLU A 114 -7.66 -21.67 1.98
N LEU A 115 -6.43 -21.33 1.59
CA LEU A 115 -6.07 -20.13 0.82
C LEU A 115 -6.43 -18.84 1.56
N ASP A 116 -6.40 -18.87 2.88
CA ASP A 116 -6.60 -17.70 3.72
C ASP A 116 -5.49 -16.67 3.52
N PHE A 117 -5.73 -15.42 3.88
CA PHE A 117 -4.74 -14.38 3.71
C PHE A 117 -4.94 -13.21 4.65
N PHE A 118 -3.85 -12.50 4.92
CA PHE A 118 -3.85 -11.22 5.60
C PHE A 118 -3.85 -10.07 4.61
N SER A 119 -4.17 -8.86 5.06
CA SER A 119 -4.01 -7.65 4.27
C SER A 119 -4.12 -6.37 5.11
N ASP A 120 -3.71 -5.27 4.53
CA ASP A 120 -3.92 -3.91 5.04
C ASP A 120 -3.40 -3.67 6.46
N PRO A 121 -2.12 -3.95 6.77
CA PRO A 121 -1.57 -3.72 8.10
C PRO A 121 -1.61 -2.25 8.45
N HIS A 122 -1.95 -1.93 9.69
CA HIS A 122 -1.90 -0.59 10.24
C HIS A 122 -1.24 -0.61 11.62
N LEU A 123 -0.19 0.16 11.78
CA LEU A 123 0.61 0.21 13.01
C LEU A 123 0.23 1.44 13.82
N ILE A 124 -0.06 1.24 15.09
CA ILE A 124 -0.32 2.32 16.05
C ILE A 124 0.48 2.13 17.33
N TYR A 125 0.61 3.21 18.10
CA TYR A 125 1.10 3.15 19.48
C TYR A 125 -0.07 3.46 20.42
N ALA A 126 -0.43 2.51 21.24
CA ALA A 126 -1.55 2.61 22.17
C ALA A 126 -1.20 1.91 23.48
N ASN A 127 -1.65 2.47 24.60
CA ASN A 127 -1.49 1.85 25.93
C ASN A 127 -0.03 1.44 26.27
N GLY A 128 0.95 2.23 25.84
CA GLY A 128 2.37 1.99 26.12
C GLY A 128 3.02 0.90 25.25
N ARG A 129 2.38 0.44 24.18
CA ARG A 129 2.86 -0.62 23.31
C ARG A 129 2.56 -0.36 21.84
N LEU A 130 3.25 -1.05 20.94
CA LEU A 130 2.85 -1.15 19.54
C LEU A 130 1.66 -2.09 19.39
N GLU A 131 0.76 -1.74 18.51
CA GLU A 131 -0.34 -2.58 18.06
C GLU A 131 -0.35 -2.58 16.52
N CYS A 132 -0.22 -3.75 15.92
CA CYS A 132 -0.38 -3.95 14.49
C CYS A 132 -1.77 -4.52 14.23
N TRP A 133 -2.60 -3.75 13.56
CA TRP A 133 -3.97 -4.10 13.18
C TRP A 133 -3.98 -4.49 11.71
N TYR A 134 -4.68 -5.56 11.34
CA TYR A 134 -4.76 -6.01 9.95
C TYR A 134 -6.03 -6.83 9.74
N ARG A 135 -6.33 -7.10 8.49
CA ARG A 135 -7.46 -7.95 8.10
C ARG A 135 -6.99 -9.38 7.96
N PHE A 136 -7.81 -10.31 8.40
CA PHE A 136 -7.67 -11.73 8.14
C PHE A 136 -8.91 -12.24 7.40
N THR A 137 -8.71 -12.89 6.27
CA THR A 137 -9.77 -13.33 5.38
C THR A 137 -9.72 -14.84 5.18
N HIS A 138 -10.79 -15.51 5.51
CA HIS A 138 -10.97 -16.95 5.27
C HIS A 138 -11.60 -17.21 3.90
N ARG A 139 -11.14 -18.24 3.19
CA ARG A 139 -11.57 -18.55 1.81
C ARG A 139 -12.09 -19.97 1.60
N LYS A 140 -11.97 -20.86 2.55
CA LYS A 140 -12.37 -22.29 2.45
C LYS A 140 -11.83 -22.97 1.17
N GLY A 141 -10.57 -22.74 0.82
CA GLY A 141 -9.93 -23.31 -0.36
C GLY A 141 -10.35 -22.69 -1.72
N ASN A 142 -11.13 -21.62 -1.73
CA ASN A 142 -11.57 -20.95 -2.96
C ASN A 142 -11.04 -19.52 -3.03
N ALA A 143 -10.06 -19.26 -3.89
CA ALA A 143 -9.42 -17.96 -4.05
C ALA A 143 -10.36 -16.81 -4.45
N ASN A 144 -11.56 -17.10 -4.95
CA ASN A 144 -12.56 -16.10 -5.34
C ASN A 144 -13.67 -15.94 -4.30
N TYR A 145 -13.56 -16.61 -3.16
CA TYR A 145 -14.57 -16.64 -2.11
C TYR A 145 -14.04 -15.98 -0.84
N TYR A 146 -14.87 -15.20 -0.20
CA TYR A 146 -14.63 -14.60 1.10
C TYR A 146 -15.68 -15.14 2.06
N ASP A 147 -15.31 -16.13 2.85
CA ASP A 147 -16.21 -16.78 3.78
C ASP A 147 -16.40 -15.97 5.05
N ASN A 148 -15.28 -15.53 5.61
CA ASN A 148 -15.25 -14.78 6.85
C ASN A 148 -14.16 -13.71 6.78
N LEU A 149 -14.49 -12.53 7.23
CA LEU A 149 -13.59 -11.40 7.33
C LEU A 149 -13.45 -10.99 8.79
N GLN A 150 -12.22 -10.90 9.27
CA GLN A 150 -11.92 -10.53 10.64
C GLN A 150 -11.01 -9.31 10.68
N LEU A 151 -11.25 -8.42 11.63
CA LEU A 151 -10.28 -7.42 12.06
C LEU A 151 -9.50 -8.02 13.21
N VAL A 152 -8.20 -8.10 13.07
CA VAL A 152 -7.31 -8.77 14.04
C VAL A 152 -6.17 -7.85 14.45
N ARG A 153 -5.52 -8.18 15.58
CA ARG A 153 -4.42 -7.40 16.13
C ARG A 153 -3.35 -8.30 16.73
N LYS A 154 -2.09 -7.88 16.60
CA LYS A 154 -0.98 -8.33 17.45
C LYS A 154 -0.37 -7.15 18.19
N THR A 155 0.17 -7.37 19.37
CA THR A 155 0.72 -6.31 20.22
C THR A 155 2.14 -6.63 20.66
N SER A 156 2.95 -5.59 20.89
CA SER A 156 4.32 -5.74 21.38
C SER A 156 4.73 -4.56 22.30
N ILE A 157 5.34 -4.86 23.43
CA ILE A 157 5.87 -3.86 24.36
C ILE A 157 7.31 -3.47 24.02
N ASP A 158 7.99 -4.25 23.19
CA ASP A 158 9.39 -4.06 22.83
C ASP A 158 9.64 -3.97 21.31
N GLY A 159 8.60 -4.18 20.50
CA GLY A 159 8.66 -4.18 19.04
C GLY A 159 9.28 -5.43 18.43
N THR A 160 9.77 -6.37 19.24
CA THR A 160 10.44 -7.60 18.82
C THR A 160 9.62 -8.84 19.12
N ASN A 161 9.07 -8.91 20.33
CA ASN A 161 8.20 -10.01 20.74
C ASN A 161 6.74 -9.60 20.58
N TRP A 162 5.99 -10.36 19.79
CA TRP A 162 4.60 -10.06 19.48
C TRP A 162 3.67 -11.10 20.12
N SER A 163 2.51 -10.63 20.55
CA SER A 163 1.45 -11.49 21.12
C SER A 163 0.93 -12.51 20.11
N GLU A 164 0.14 -13.47 20.57
CA GLU A 164 -0.74 -14.23 19.69
C GLU A 164 -1.73 -13.32 18.96
N ARG A 165 -2.30 -13.82 17.85
CA ARG A 165 -3.32 -13.12 17.07
C ARG A 165 -4.57 -12.93 17.91
N ASP A 166 -4.98 -11.69 18.10
CA ASP A 166 -6.19 -11.29 18.83
C ASP A 166 -7.29 -10.96 17.81
N ILE A 167 -8.38 -11.72 17.82
CA ILE A 167 -9.54 -11.48 16.95
C ILE A 167 -10.41 -10.43 17.61
N LEU A 168 -10.40 -9.21 17.04
CA LEU A 168 -11.13 -8.07 17.60
C LEU A 168 -12.59 -8.05 17.18
N VAL A 169 -12.86 -8.27 15.90
CA VAL A 169 -14.20 -8.24 15.31
C VAL A 169 -14.29 -9.28 14.20
N ASN A 170 -15.32 -10.10 14.26
CA ASN A 170 -15.72 -10.94 13.15
C ASN A 170 -16.80 -10.22 12.35
N LEU A 171 -16.43 -9.69 11.17
CA LEU A 171 -17.30 -8.89 10.33
C LEU A 171 -18.44 -9.67 9.66
N SER A 172 -18.41 -11.00 9.74
CA SER A 172 -19.45 -11.89 9.22
C SER A 172 -20.50 -12.28 10.26
N THR A 173 -20.43 -11.71 11.47
CA THR A 173 -21.36 -11.96 12.56
C THR A 173 -22.05 -10.67 12.99
N LYS A 174 -23.05 -10.79 13.87
CA LYS A 174 -23.75 -9.62 14.45
C LYS A 174 -22.85 -8.64 15.18
N GLU A 175 -21.69 -9.09 15.67
CA GLU A 175 -20.69 -8.22 16.31
C GLU A 175 -20.06 -7.25 15.31
N GLY A 176 -20.01 -7.64 14.03
CA GLY A 176 -19.52 -6.82 12.93
C GLY A 176 -20.54 -5.86 12.33
N ASP A 177 -21.83 -5.98 12.66
CA ASP A 177 -22.92 -5.22 12.02
C ASP A 177 -22.70 -3.70 12.12
N ALA A 178 -22.18 -3.21 13.24
CA ALA A 178 -21.87 -1.79 13.44
C ALA A 178 -20.85 -1.23 12.44
N LEU A 179 -19.91 -2.05 11.95
CA LEU A 179 -18.90 -1.72 10.97
C LEU A 179 -19.33 -2.05 9.53
N GLY A 180 -20.30 -2.94 9.37
CA GLY A 180 -20.72 -3.48 8.08
C GLY A 180 -19.91 -4.71 7.67
N ASN A 181 -20.31 -5.33 6.56
CA ASN A 181 -19.78 -6.64 6.15
C ASN A 181 -18.35 -6.59 5.57
N MET A 182 -17.81 -5.41 5.31
CA MET A 182 -16.49 -5.29 4.69
C MET A 182 -15.76 -4.01 5.11
N VAL A 183 -14.78 -4.18 5.97
CA VAL A 183 -13.81 -3.15 6.35
C VAL A 183 -12.57 -3.33 5.48
N VAL A 184 -12.25 -2.36 4.63
CA VAL A 184 -11.05 -2.36 3.79
C VAL A 184 -10.13 -1.23 4.22
N SER A 185 -8.83 -1.48 4.24
CA SER A 185 -7.81 -0.48 4.57
C SER A 185 -8.09 0.28 5.88
N PRO A 186 -8.19 -0.40 7.03
CA PRO A 186 -8.40 0.27 8.30
C PRO A 186 -7.24 1.23 8.60
N ALA A 187 -7.57 2.45 8.99
CA ALA A 187 -6.66 3.46 9.51
C ALA A 187 -7.10 3.80 10.93
N ILE A 188 -6.28 3.51 11.91
CA ILE A 188 -6.64 3.61 13.33
C ILE A 188 -5.78 4.67 14.00
N LEU A 189 -6.40 5.55 14.78
CA LEU A 189 -5.73 6.46 15.70
C LEU A 189 -6.19 6.14 17.13
N TYR A 190 -5.26 6.25 18.08
CA TYR A 190 -5.56 6.07 19.50
C TYR A 190 -5.18 7.33 20.27
N SER A 191 -6.15 7.90 20.97
CA SER A 191 -5.93 9.01 21.88
C SER A 191 -7.01 9.06 22.95
N ASN A 192 -6.62 9.46 24.17
CA ASN A 192 -7.52 9.61 25.31
C ASN A 192 -8.37 8.36 25.61
N GLY A 193 -7.79 7.17 25.47
CA GLY A 193 -8.47 5.92 25.74
C GLY A 193 -9.47 5.47 24.66
N ILE A 194 -9.49 6.14 23.50
CA ILE A 194 -10.43 5.86 22.42
C ILE A 194 -9.66 5.50 21.15
N TYR A 195 -10.00 4.36 20.55
CA TYR A 195 -9.65 4.00 19.19
C TYR A 195 -10.62 4.66 18.23
N ARG A 196 -10.10 5.34 17.24
CA ARG A 196 -10.84 5.93 16.13
C ARG A 196 -10.39 5.27 14.85
N MET A 197 -11.32 4.69 14.12
CA MET A 197 -11.02 3.97 12.90
C MET A 197 -11.74 4.59 11.72
N TRP A 198 -10.98 4.92 10.69
CA TRP A 198 -11.48 5.19 9.35
C TRP A 198 -11.21 3.97 8.48
N PHE A 199 -12.14 3.64 7.63
CA PHE A 199 -12.00 2.50 6.72
C PHE A 199 -12.80 2.71 5.45
N VAL A 200 -12.48 1.95 4.42
CA VAL A 200 -13.30 1.91 3.21
C VAL A 200 -14.41 0.90 3.46
N ASP A 201 -15.63 1.41 3.54
CA ASP A 201 -16.85 0.63 3.54
C ASP A 201 -17.18 0.22 2.11
N SER A 202 -17.04 -1.06 1.81
CA SER A 202 -17.22 -1.61 0.47
C SER A 202 -18.40 -2.59 0.45
N GLU A 203 -19.61 -2.08 0.68
CA GLU A 203 -20.84 -2.89 0.61
C GLU A 203 -21.06 -3.50 -0.78
N SER A 204 -20.54 -2.84 -1.80
CA SER A 204 -20.52 -3.36 -3.16
C SER A 204 -19.19 -3.01 -3.86
N ARG A 205 -18.88 -3.71 -4.96
CA ARG A 205 -17.71 -3.35 -5.79
C ARG A 205 -17.84 -1.99 -6.47
N ILE A 206 -19.02 -1.41 -6.46
CA ILE A 206 -19.37 -0.17 -7.17
C ILE A 206 -19.44 1.01 -6.19
N THR A 207 -20.00 0.78 -5.00
CA THR A 207 -20.19 1.84 -4.00
C THR A 207 -19.19 1.64 -2.87
N ARG A 208 -18.30 2.60 -2.70
CA ARG A 208 -17.29 2.63 -1.64
C ARG A 208 -17.25 4.00 -1.03
N ASN A 209 -17.35 4.04 0.29
CA ASN A 209 -17.30 5.26 1.07
C ASN A 209 -16.18 5.18 2.09
N VAL A 210 -15.70 6.32 2.54
CA VAL A 210 -14.92 6.37 3.78
C VAL A 210 -15.90 6.37 4.92
N ALA A 211 -15.77 5.41 5.82
CA ALA A 211 -16.57 5.31 7.03
C ALA A 211 -15.69 5.53 8.27
N TYR A 212 -16.30 5.92 9.36
CA TYR A 212 -15.68 6.21 10.64
C TYR A 212 -16.45 5.51 11.77
N SER A 213 -15.72 4.99 12.77
CA SER A 213 -16.27 4.42 13.99
C SER A 213 -15.31 4.58 15.16
N GLU A 214 -15.80 4.50 16.39
CA GLU A 214 -15.04 4.59 17.63
C GLU A 214 -15.21 3.35 18.50
N SER A 215 -14.17 3.06 19.29
CA SER A 215 -14.17 2.00 20.30
C SER A 215 -13.29 2.36 21.49
N THR A 216 -13.67 1.94 22.68
CA THR A 216 -12.83 2.06 23.88
C THR A 216 -11.93 0.87 24.13
N ASN A 217 -12.17 -0.25 23.46
CA ASN A 217 -11.48 -1.52 23.72
C ASN A 217 -10.99 -2.24 22.45
N GLY A 218 -11.43 -1.79 21.27
CA GLY A 218 -11.12 -2.42 19.98
C GLY A 218 -12.08 -3.54 19.58
N TYR A 219 -12.93 -4.02 20.47
CA TYR A 219 -13.86 -5.12 20.23
C TYR A 219 -15.29 -4.65 19.92
N VAL A 220 -15.76 -3.67 20.66
CA VAL A 220 -17.09 -3.09 20.49
C VAL A 220 -16.97 -1.71 19.87
N TRP A 221 -17.60 -1.52 18.73
CA TRP A 221 -17.53 -0.31 17.92
C TRP A 221 -18.89 0.41 17.90
N THR A 222 -18.84 1.73 17.78
CA THR A 222 -20.04 2.51 17.51
C THR A 222 -20.55 2.22 16.11
N GLU A 223 -21.83 2.50 15.85
CA GLU A 223 -22.40 2.47 14.50
C GLU A 223 -21.57 3.37 13.57
N LYS A 224 -21.19 2.84 12.39
CA LYS A 224 -20.38 3.56 11.43
C LYS A 224 -21.07 4.84 10.92
N LYS A 225 -20.29 5.88 10.73
CA LYS A 225 -20.70 7.14 10.11
C LYS A 225 -19.99 7.29 8.77
N ILE A 226 -20.70 7.65 7.72
CA ILE A 226 -20.09 7.94 6.43
C ILE A 226 -19.43 9.32 6.47
N CYS A 227 -18.15 9.39 6.09
CA CYS A 227 -17.43 10.65 5.98
C CYS A 227 -17.77 11.36 4.67
N ASN A 228 -17.78 12.68 4.70
CA ASN A 228 -17.99 13.51 3.52
C ASN A 228 -16.63 13.85 2.89
N LEU A 229 -16.46 13.53 1.61
CA LEU A 229 -15.29 13.93 0.82
C LEU A 229 -15.74 15.05 -0.15
N ASN A 230 -15.47 16.31 0.22
CA ASN A 230 -15.95 17.49 -0.49
C ASN A 230 -14.92 18.03 -1.50
N GLY A 231 -15.37 18.47 -2.68
CA GLY A 231 -14.55 19.15 -3.67
C GLY A 231 -14.00 18.27 -4.79
N LYS A 232 -14.13 16.95 -4.67
CA LYS A 232 -13.76 16.01 -5.73
C LYS A 232 -14.50 14.69 -5.58
N GLU A 233 -15.03 14.15 -6.67
CA GLU A 233 -15.54 12.78 -6.68
C GLU A 233 -14.39 11.79 -6.42
N ASN A 234 -14.61 10.87 -5.50
CA ASN A 234 -13.63 9.86 -5.12
C ASN A 234 -14.35 8.58 -4.70
N ILE A 235 -13.93 7.46 -5.29
CA ILE A 235 -14.34 6.11 -4.90
C ILE A 235 -13.11 5.41 -4.35
N PRO A 236 -12.84 5.51 -3.03
CA PRO A 236 -11.60 5.01 -2.45
C PRO A 236 -11.51 3.49 -2.49
N TRP A 237 -10.31 2.97 -2.64
CA TRP A 237 -9.98 1.56 -2.42
C TRP A 237 -9.08 1.37 -1.21
N HIS A 238 -8.14 2.28 -1.00
CA HIS A 238 -7.33 2.35 0.21
C HIS A 238 -7.32 3.75 0.76
N ILE A 239 -7.17 3.83 2.06
CA ILE A 239 -7.03 5.09 2.78
C ILE A 239 -5.94 4.98 3.86
N ASP A 240 -5.51 6.13 4.32
CA ASP A 240 -4.79 6.34 5.58
C ASP A 240 -5.23 7.66 6.19
N VAL A 241 -5.27 7.73 7.51
CA VAL A 241 -5.62 8.97 8.23
C VAL A 241 -4.60 9.21 9.33
N ASN A 242 -4.11 10.44 9.42
CA ASN A 242 -3.25 10.86 10.52
C ASN A 242 -3.60 12.28 10.97
N ILE A 243 -3.22 12.62 12.22
CA ILE A 243 -3.31 13.95 12.77
C ILE A 243 -1.95 14.63 12.65
N ILE A 244 -1.93 15.79 12.00
CA ILE A 244 -0.73 16.62 11.85
C ILE A 244 -1.13 18.05 12.15
N ASP A 245 -0.43 18.69 13.09
CA ASP A 245 -0.71 20.07 13.53
C ASP A 245 -2.20 20.26 13.87
N ASP A 246 -2.76 19.36 14.70
CA ASP A 246 -4.16 19.31 15.15
C ASP A 246 -5.21 19.22 14.04
N LYS A 247 -4.84 18.80 12.84
CA LYS A 247 -5.74 18.58 11.71
C LYS A 247 -5.67 17.14 11.23
N TYR A 248 -6.81 16.60 10.82
CA TYR A 248 -6.87 15.30 10.18
C TYR A 248 -6.46 15.41 8.70
N TYR A 249 -5.49 14.60 8.31
CA TYR A 249 -5.11 14.42 6.93
C TYR A 249 -5.49 13.00 6.49
N LEU A 250 -6.23 12.90 5.39
CA LEU A 250 -6.60 11.64 4.79
C LEU A 250 -5.92 11.52 3.43
N LEU A 251 -5.24 10.41 3.23
CA LEU A 251 -4.81 9.95 1.91
C LEU A 251 -5.81 8.93 1.39
N SER A 252 -6.27 9.10 0.16
CA SER A 252 -7.11 8.10 -0.51
C SER A 252 -6.49 7.67 -1.83
N TYR A 253 -6.62 6.39 -2.14
CA TYR A 253 -6.24 5.81 -3.40
C TYR A 253 -7.48 5.26 -4.12
N ASN A 254 -7.64 5.60 -5.39
CA ASN A 254 -8.82 5.28 -6.21
C ASN A 254 -8.47 4.59 -7.55
N PHE A 255 -7.46 3.71 -7.55
CA PHE A 255 -6.90 2.99 -8.72
C PHE A 255 -6.04 3.81 -9.68
N ASP A 256 -6.10 5.15 -9.65
CA ASP A 256 -5.33 6.01 -10.53
C ASP A 256 -4.44 7.00 -9.79
N THR A 257 -4.88 7.44 -8.61
CA THR A 257 -4.28 8.61 -7.96
C THR A 257 -4.27 8.46 -6.46
N ILE A 258 -3.19 8.90 -5.81
CA ILE A 258 -3.16 9.19 -4.38
C ILE A 258 -3.61 10.64 -4.20
N THR A 259 -4.69 10.84 -3.46
CA THR A 259 -5.32 12.14 -3.23
C THR A 259 -5.24 12.51 -1.76
N LEU A 260 -4.94 13.77 -1.49
CA LEU A 260 -4.86 14.33 -0.14
C LEU A 260 -6.10 15.15 0.19
N TRP A 261 -6.61 14.92 1.39
CA TRP A 261 -7.74 15.60 1.97
C TRP A 261 -7.38 16.11 3.36
N LYS A 262 -8.11 17.11 3.86
CA LYS A 262 -7.92 17.67 5.19
C LYS A 262 -9.26 17.90 5.87
N SER A 263 -9.31 17.69 7.18
CA SER A 263 -10.50 17.89 8.01
C SER A 263 -10.14 18.48 9.38
N GLU A 264 -11.07 19.23 9.97
CA GLU A 264 -10.99 19.73 11.34
C GLU A 264 -11.58 18.72 12.34
N ASP A 265 -12.55 17.92 11.90
CA ASP A 265 -13.37 17.04 12.75
C ASP A 265 -13.18 15.55 12.47
N GLY A 266 -12.41 15.19 11.43
CA GLY A 266 -12.19 13.80 11.01
C GLY A 266 -13.37 13.16 10.27
N ILE A 267 -14.45 13.90 10.00
CA ILE A 267 -15.66 13.44 9.31
C ILE A 267 -15.87 14.18 7.98
N ASN A 268 -15.71 15.50 8.01
CA ASN A 268 -15.92 16.37 6.85
C ASN A 268 -14.55 16.74 6.25
N PHE A 269 -14.16 16.04 5.20
CA PHE A 269 -12.88 16.23 4.53
C PHE A 269 -13.03 17.11 3.30
N SER A 270 -12.13 18.06 3.13
CA SER A 270 -12.01 18.92 1.95
C SER A 270 -10.82 18.49 1.10
N PHE A 271 -11.02 18.45 -0.21
CA PHE A 271 -9.97 18.16 -1.18
C PHE A 271 -8.84 19.20 -1.12
N ILE A 272 -7.61 18.72 -1.04
CA ILE A 272 -6.41 19.57 -1.12
C ILE A 272 -5.78 19.45 -2.50
N LYS A 273 -5.33 18.25 -2.86
CA LYS A 273 -4.64 18.02 -4.15
C LYS A 273 -4.50 16.53 -4.47
N GLU A 274 -4.21 16.26 -5.72
CA GLU A 274 -3.65 14.98 -6.14
C GLU A 274 -2.16 14.97 -5.83
N ILE A 275 -1.71 14.00 -5.02
CA ILE A 275 -0.31 13.90 -4.59
C ILE A 275 0.53 13.21 -5.64
N LEU A 276 0.06 12.07 -6.16
CA LEU A 276 0.82 11.23 -7.05
C LEU A 276 -0.09 10.47 -8.01
N LYS A 277 0.35 10.40 -9.27
CA LYS A 277 -0.24 9.53 -10.31
C LYS A 277 0.80 8.52 -10.78
N PRO A 278 0.38 7.36 -11.32
CA PRO A 278 1.31 6.43 -11.94
C PRO A 278 2.17 7.16 -12.97
N SER A 279 3.47 6.94 -12.90
CA SER A 279 4.40 7.52 -13.87
C SER A 279 4.26 6.78 -15.19
N VAL A 280 4.08 7.50 -16.27
CA VAL A 280 3.77 6.94 -17.58
C VAL A 280 4.84 5.97 -18.11
N PHE A 281 6.09 5.96 -17.58
CA PHE A 281 7.14 5.12 -18.16
C PHE A 281 8.27 4.76 -17.19
N GLY A 282 8.40 3.48 -16.88
CA GLY A 282 9.64 2.87 -16.42
C GLY A 282 10.07 3.24 -15.00
N SER A 283 9.20 3.85 -14.21
CA SER A 283 9.43 4.01 -12.77
C SER A 283 8.90 2.81 -11.99
N PHE A 284 9.34 2.66 -10.78
CA PHE A 284 8.88 1.59 -9.87
C PHE A 284 7.37 1.69 -9.51
N TYR A 285 6.71 2.79 -9.87
CA TYR A 285 5.27 3.00 -9.73
C TYR A 285 4.59 3.29 -11.08
N GLY A 286 5.19 2.82 -12.16
CA GLY A 286 4.73 3.12 -13.53
C GLY A 286 3.49 2.36 -13.97
N TYR A 287 3.16 1.25 -13.31
CA TYR A 287 1.98 0.46 -13.63
C TYR A 287 0.78 0.87 -12.80
N THR A 288 0.93 0.93 -11.49
CA THR A 288 -0.11 1.41 -10.56
C THR A 288 0.51 1.88 -9.26
N LEU A 289 -0.21 2.71 -8.56
CA LEU A 289 -0.03 3.02 -7.15
C LEU A 289 -0.90 2.11 -6.31
N TYR A 290 -0.79 2.21 -4.99
CA TYR A 290 -1.67 1.53 -4.07
C TYR A 290 -1.77 2.30 -2.74
N ARG A 291 -1.86 1.62 -1.59
CA ARG A 291 -1.96 2.26 -0.29
C ARG A 291 -0.77 3.19 -0.01
N ALA A 292 -1.04 4.30 0.67
CA ALA A 292 -0.03 5.22 1.17
C ALA A 292 -0.34 5.60 2.62
N CYS A 293 0.68 6.04 3.37
CA CYS A 293 0.51 6.63 4.68
C CYS A 293 1.27 7.95 4.79
N ILE A 294 0.79 8.85 5.66
CA ILE A 294 1.37 10.16 5.89
C ILE A 294 1.83 10.30 7.33
N ILE A 295 3.05 10.82 7.53
CA ILE A 295 3.56 11.27 8.82
C ILE A 295 4.21 12.65 8.67
N LYS A 296 4.49 13.31 9.80
CA LYS A 296 5.31 14.49 9.87
C LYS A 296 6.34 14.33 11.00
N ASP A 297 7.60 14.49 10.67
CA ASP A 297 8.69 14.74 11.61
C ASP A 297 9.09 16.23 11.51
N ASP A 298 10.32 16.56 11.13
CA ASP A 298 10.69 17.90 10.66
C ASP A 298 10.11 18.20 9.26
N LYS A 299 9.70 17.18 8.50
CA LYS A 299 9.14 17.25 7.14
C LYS A 299 7.88 16.42 7.01
N TYR A 300 7.05 16.77 6.04
CA TYR A 300 6.00 15.88 5.59
C TYR A 300 6.62 14.70 4.84
N LYS A 301 6.20 13.50 5.19
CA LYS A 301 6.61 12.23 4.56
C LYS A 301 5.39 11.43 4.17
N ILE A 302 5.32 11.03 2.90
CA ILE A 302 4.28 10.12 2.40
C ILE A 302 4.97 8.88 1.86
N TYR A 303 4.81 7.77 2.56
CA TYR A 303 5.22 6.46 2.07
C TYR A 303 4.09 5.90 1.21
N PHE A 304 4.41 5.37 0.05
CA PHE A 304 3.41 4.89 -0.88
C PHE A 304 3.82 3.58 -1.55
N SER A 305 2.85 2.72 -1.77
CA SER A 305 3.03 1.51 -2.55
C SER A 305 3.02 1.83 -4.04
N GLY A 306 4.02 1.36 -4.74
CA GLY A 306 4.13 1.42 -6.20
C GLY A 306 4.26 0.03 -6.80
N ASN A 307 3.84 -0.13 -8.04
CA ASN A 307 3.93 -1.38 -8.78
C ASN A 307 4.43 -1.09 -10.20
N ASP A 308 5.38 -1.89 -10.64
CA ASP A 308 5.93 -1.82 -11.99
C ASP A 308 5.39 -2.93 -12.90
N SER A 309 4.34 -3.64 -12.49
CA SER A 309 3.74 -4.83 -13.09
C SER A 309 4.50 -6.15 -12.87
N LEU A 310 5.70 -6.10 -12.31
CA LEU A 310 6.51 -7.27 -11.99
C LEU A 310 6.68 -7.43 -10.49
N ARG A 311 6.90 -6.31 -9.81
CA ARG A 311 7.14 -6.23 -8.37
C ARG A 311 6.39 -5.05 -7.77
N THR A 312 6.22 -5.13 -6.49
CA THR A 312 5.76 -4.01 -5.66
C THR A 312 6.94 -3.37 -4.94
N TYR A 313 6.75 -2.13 -4.54
CA TYR A 313 7.79 -1.31 -3.92
C TYR A 313 7.14 -0.32 -2.97
N ILE A 314 7.92 0.15 -2.01
CA ILE A 314 7.56 1.32 -1.21
C ILE A 314 8.44 2.49 -1.64
N GLY A 315 7.81 3.60 -2.01
CA GLY A 315 8.44 4.88 -2.29
C GLY A 315 8.22 5.88 -1.17
N LEU A 316 8.95 6.98 -1.18
CA LEU A 316 8.84 8.08 -0.23
C LEU A 316 8.76 9.40 -0.98
N LEU A 317 7.72 10.19 -0.69
CA LEU A 317 7.65 11.62 -0.96
C LEU A 317 7.99 12.39 0.30
N GLN A 318 8.81 13.44 0.19
CA GLN A 318 9.22 14.26 1.33
C GLN A 318 9.31 15.73 0.94
N GLY A 319 8.98 16.63 1.86
CA GLY A 319 9.11 18.09 1.70
C GLY A 319 8.79 18.86 2.97
N ASP A 320 9.26 20.10 3.04
CA ASP A 320 8.98 21.00 4.16
C ASP A 320 7.52 21.53 4.11
N ASP A 321 6.94 21.54 2.92
CA ASP A 321 5.55 21.93 2.67
C ASP A 321 4.81 20.76 2.00
N ILE A 322 3.63 20.44 2.52
CA ILE A 322 2.74 19.38 1.99
C ILE A 322 2.36 19.62 0.52
N ASN A 323 2.42 20.88 0.08
CA ASN A 323 2.16 21.25 -1.31
C ASN A 323 3.35 21.05 -2.23
N ASN A 324 4.56 20.87 -1.70
CA ASN A 324 5.79 20.71 -2.46
C ASN A 324 6.60 19.50 -2.00
N LEU A 325 6.10 18.32 -2.36
CA LEU A 325 6.74 17.05 -2.03
C LEU A 325 7.55 16.52 -3.22
N ASN A 326 8.73 16.00 -2.92
CA ASN A 326 9.62 15.39 -3.90
C ASN A 326 9.86 13.92 -3.57
N ILE A 327 10.02 13.09 -4.61
CA ILE A 327 10.40 11.69 -4.41
C ILE A 327 11.81 11.63 -3.85
N VAL A 328 11.95 11.02 -2.69
CA VAL A 328 13.24 10.70 -2.10
C VAL A 328 13.79 9.46 -2.78
N SER A 329 14.97 9.58 -3.33
CA SER A 329 15.60 8.48 -4.04
C SER A 329 17.00 8.24 -3.48
N LYS A 330 17.18 7.04 -2.92
CA LYS A 330 18.51 6.48 -2.63
C LYS A 330 18.67 5.21 -3.46
N GLY A 331 18.92 5.32 -4.73
CA GLY A 331 18.97 4.15 -5.53
C GLY A 331 20.13 4.11 -6.51
N LYS A 332 20.52 2.91 -6.86
CA LYS A 332 21.40 2.66 -7.99
C LYS A 332 20.72 3.22 -9.24
N HIS A 333 21.46 3.98 -10.03
CA HIS A 333 20.99 4.42 -11.33
C HIS A 333 20.43 3.25 -12.13
N LEU A 334 19.26 3.43 -12.70
CA LEU A 334 18.62 2.40 -13.52
C LEU A 334 19.54 2.12 -14.72
N ASN A 335 19.99 0.89 -14.86
CA ASN A 335 20.79 0.50 -16.00
C ASN A 335 19.91 0.53 -17.26
N PHE A 336 20.40 1.15 -18.35
CA PHE A 336 19.67 1.28 -19.60
C PHE A 336 19.18 -0.06 -20.16
N LEU A 337 19.99 -1.13 -20.05
CA LEU A 337 19.58 -2.47 -20.46
C LEU A 337 18.43 -3.04 -19.62
N LYS A 338 18.44 -2.78 -18.31
CA LYS A 338 17.32 -3.17 -17.44
C LYS A 338 16.05 -2.40 -17.79
N LEU A 339 16.15 -1.14 -18.20
CA LEU A 339 15.01 -0.38 -18.67
C LEU A 339 14.41 -0.96 -19.96
N ILE A 340 15.26 -1.38 -20.91
CA ILE A 340 14.82 -2.04 -22.15
C ILE A 340 14.12 -3.37 -21.82
N GLU A 341 14.75 -4.20 -21.00
CA GLU A 341 14.15 -5.47 -20.56
C GLU A 341 12.80 -5.26 -19.89
N TYR A 342 12.72 -4.28 -19.00
CA TYR A 342 11.50 -3.90 -18.31
C TYR A 342 10.40 -3.48 -19.29
N GLN A 343 10.71 -2.59 -20.25
CA GLN A 343 9.73 -2.16 -21.25
C GLN A 343 9.27 -3.30 -22.16
N TYR A 344 10.16 -4.22 -22.50
CA TYR A 344 9.80 -5.43 -23.26
C TYR A 344 8.79 -6.29 -22.50
N ARG A 345 9.04 -6.51 -21.21
CA ARG A 345 8.16 -7.30 -20.35
C ARG A 345 6.79 -6.64 -20.17
N LEU A 346 6.74 -5.32 -20.01
CA LEU A 346 5.48 -4.55 -19.92
C LEU A 346 4.65 -4.69 -21.20
N LYS A 347 5.26 -4.52 -22.37
CA LYS A 347 4.56 -4.65 -23.67
C LYS A 347 4.03 -6.05 -23.90
N ARG A 348 4.82 -7.07 -23.61
CA ARG A 348 4.39 -8.47 -23.74
C ARG A 348 3.15 -8.76 -22.92
N ARG A 349 3.03 -8.18 -21.72
CA ARG A 349 1.87 -8.35 -20.85
C ARG A 349 0.63 -7.61 -21.34
N SER A 350 0.79 -6.36 -21.74
CA SER A 350 -0.30 -5.58 -22.31
C SER A 350 -0.91 -6.30 -23.52
N ILE A 351 -0.08 -6.84 -24.40
CA ILE A 351 -0.52 -7.63 -25.55
C ILE A 351 -1.23 -8.93 -25.10
N THR A 352 -0.66 -9.66 -24.15
CA THR A 352 -1.27 -10.89 -23.63
C THR A 352 -2.60 -10.61 -22.93
N PHE A 353 -2.69 -9.51 -22.18
CA PHE A 353 -3.93 -9.08 -21.54
C PHE A 353 -5.00 -8.70 -22.56
N ILE A 354 -4.65 -7.94 -23.60
CA ILE A 354 -5.54 -7.56 -24.69
C ILE A 354 -6.05 -8.80 -25.42
N ILE A 355 -5.15 -9.74 -25.76
CA ILE A 355 -5.53 -10.99 -26.43
C ILE A 355 -6.48 -11.82 -25.55
N LYS A 356 -6.17 -11.99 -24.26
CA LYS A 356 -7.05 -12.72 -23.33
C LYS A 356 -8.44 -12.07 -23.22
N ARG A 357 -8.49 -10.73 -23.18
CA ARG A 357 -9.75 -9.99 -23.12
C ARG A 357 -10.54 -10.10 -24.43
N PHE A 358 -9.84 -10.17 -25.58
CA PHE A 358 -10.47 -10.38 -26.88
C PHE A 358 -11.06 -11.79 -27.01
N ILE A 359 -10.30 -12.82 -26.62
CA ILE A 359 -10.75 -14.23 -26.62
C ILE A 359 -11.96 -14.41 -25.69
N LYS A 360 -11.99 -13.72 -24.53
CA LYS A 360 -13.12 -13.78 -23.58
C LYS A 360 -14.39 -13.10 -24.11
N LYS A 361 -14.28 -12.24 -25.12
CA LYS A 361 -15.43 -11.60 -25.79
C LYS A 361 -15.97 -12.41 -26.96
N ILE A 362 -15.21 -13.38 -27.45
CA ILE A 362 -15.61 -14.26 -28.58
C ILE A 362 -16.23 -15.57 -28.09
N LYS A 363 -16.02 -15.92 -26.82
CA LYS A 363 -16.71 -17.00 -26.09
C LYS A 363 -17.93 -16.44 -25.34
#